data_7d680aca4043e6aca9db033d3cb2a6fa
#
_entry.id   7d680aca4043e6aca9db033d3cb2a6fa
#
_cell.length_a   1.000
_cell.length_b   1.000
_cell.length_c   1.000
_cell.angle_alpha   90.00
_cell.angle_beta   90.00
_cell.angle_gamma   90.00
#
_symmetry.space_group_name_H-M   'P 1'
#
loop_
_entity.id
_entity.type
_entity.pdbx_description
1 polymer ?
#
loop_
_entity_poly.entity_id
_entity_poly.type
_entity_poly.pdbx_seq_one_letter_code
_entity_poly.pdbx_strand_id
1 'polypeptide(L)'
;HYYGWSDIFSGDDWYGNLQQMVKTNFLQAALIYIVVMMIASVVLAVPGVTFAIIAGAIFGPWWGTLLCVLSATLGAIAAFLIGRFFLQDSLRDQIAKNRYISRLLFDKNTKNEMMVLMITRLVPLFPYNLQNFAYGITDISLGKYSLGTFVFMIPGVAMYTVGTYALTGASNKLLYIGLTAAIVVAVMVLSKTLRKKYVSEEE
;
A
#
# COMPACT_ATOMS: atom_id res chain seq x y z
N HIS A 1 -21.55 -11.96 -24.89
CA HIS A 1 -22.35 -11.19 -23.93
C HIS A 1 -21.47 -10.11 -23.31
N TYR A 2 -21.68 -8.84 -23.69
CA TYR A 2 -21.15 -7.71 -22.97
C TYR A 2 -22.01 -7.52 -21.74
N TYR A 3 -21.51 -7.86 -20.57
CA TYR A 3 -22.13 -7.45 -19.32
C TYR A 3 -22.03 -5.93 -19.20
N GLY A 4 -23.16 -5.24 -19.13
CA GLY A 4 -23.20 -3.81 -18.83
C GLY A 4 -22.75 -3.58 -17.39
N TRP A 5 -22.11 -2.45 -17.11
CA TRP A 5 -21.71 -2.09 -15.73
C TRP A 5 -22.88 -2.09 -14.73
N SER A 6 -24.10 -1.80 -15.19
CA SER A 6 -25.33 -1.88 -14.42
C SER A 6 -25.62 -3.29 -13.90
N ASP A 7 -25.30 -4.33 -14.69
CA ASP A 7 -25.62 -5.72 -14.35
C ASP A 7 -24.71 -6.30 -13.27
N ILE A 8 -23.52 -5.69 -13.10
CA ILE A 8 -22.54 -6.11 -12.09
C ILE A 8 -23.00 -5.70 -10.68
N PHE A 9 -23.67 -4.56 -10.56
CA PHE A 9 -24.06 -4.00 -9.26
C PHE A 9 -25.53 -4.19 -8.92
N SER A 10 -26.36 -4.68 -9.83
CA SER A 10 -27.82 -4.80 -9.66
C SER A 10 -28.32 -6.16 -9.21
N GLY A 11 -27.44 -7.16 -9.05
CA GLY A 11 -27.81 -8.52 -8.64
C GLY A 11 -27.38 -8.86 -7.21
N ASP A 12 -28.08 -9.83 -6.60
CA ASP A 12 -27.74 -10.33 -5.26
C ASP A 12 -26.35 -10.99 -5.19
N ASP A 13 -25.72 -11.35 -6.34
CA ASP A 13 -24.39 -11.95 -6.44
C ASP A 13 -23.39 -11.02 -7.18
N TRP A 14 -23.28 -9.78 -6.76
CA TRP A 14 -22.31 -8.82 -7.30
C TRP A 14 -20.86 -9.33 -7.23
N TYR A 15 -20.53 -10.12 -6.20
CA TYR A 15 -19.19 -10.68 -6.00
C TYR A 15 -18.85 -11.76 -7.05
N GLY A 16 -19.80 -12.68 -7.31
CA GLY A 16 -19.66 -13.68 -8.36
C GLY A 16 -19.51 -13.04 -9.75
N ASN A 17 -20.29 -12.00 -10.02
CA ASN A 17 -20.21 -11.23 -11.27
C ASN A 17 -18.83 -10.57 -11.44
N LEU A 18 -18.26 -9.98 -10.39
CA LEU A 18 -16.90 -9.42 -10.42
C LEU A 18 -15.84 -10.49 -10.66
N GLN A 19 -15.94 -11.64 -10.00
CA GLN A 19 -15.01 -12.76 -10.23
C GLN A 19 -15.09 -13.28 -11.66
N GLN A 20 -16.30 -13.37 -12.22
CA GLN A 20 -16.49 -13.79 -13.60
C GLN A 20 -15.91 -12.78 -14.59
N MET A 21 -16.11 -11.48 -14.37
CA MET A 21 -15.49 -10.42 -15.16
C MET A 21 -13.96 -10.51 -15.16
N VAL A 22 -13.34 -10.76 -14.00
CA VAL A 22 -11.89 -10.95 -13.91
C VAL A 22 -11.44 -12.17 -14.68
N LYS A 23 -12.19 -13.28 -14.64
CA LYS A 23 -11.86 -14.49 -15.41
C LYS A 23 -11.98 -14.30 -16.92
N THR A 24 -12.93 -13.50 -17.37
CA THR A 24 -13.16 -13.25 -18.81
C THR A 24 -12.30 -12.13 -19.38
N ASN A 25 -12.07 -11.06 -18.60
CA ASN A 25 -11.37 -9.85 -19.03
C ASN A 25 -10.37 -9.36 -17.97
N PHE A 26 -9.41 -10.22 -17.60
CA PHE A 26 -8.42 -9.94 -16.53
C PHE A 26 -7.71 -8.60 -16.72
N LEU A 27 -7.24 -8.30 -17.94
CA LEU A 27 -6.50 -7.08 -18.21
C LEU A 27 -7.34 -5.82 -17.97
N GLN A 28 -8.60 -5.83 -18.40
CA GLN A 28 -9.51 -4.70 -18.19
C GLN A 28 -9.78 -4.50 -16.71
N ALA A 29 -10.07 -5.56 -15.96
CA ALA A 29 -10.29 -5.49 -14.51
C ALA A 29 -9.05 -4.97 -13.77
N ALA A 30 -7.86 -5.44 -14.15
CA ALA A 30 -6.60 -4.99 -13.57
C ALA A 30 -6.33 -3.50 -13.85
N LEU A 31 -6.55 -3.03 -15.08
CA LEU A 31 -6.37 -1.62 -15.43
C LEU A 31 -7.33 -0.71 -14.66
N ILE A 32 -8.60 -1.10 -14.56
CA ILE A 32 -9.59 -0.34 -13.79
C ILE A 32 -9.18 -0.26 -12.32
N TYR A 33 -8.78 -1.40 -11.73
CA TYR A 33 -8.31 -1.46 -10.35
C TYR A 33 -7.11 -0.52 -10.14
N ILE A 34 -6.12 -0.54 -11.03
CA ILE A 34 -4.93 0.31 -10.95
C ILE A 34 -5.33 1.79 -10.98
N VAL A 35 -6.18 2.20 -11.92
CA VAL A 35 -6.60 3.60 -12.07
C VAL A 35 -7.39 4.07 -10.85
N VAL A 36 -8.37 3.28 -10.39
CA VAL A 36 -9.18 3.61 -9.22
C VAL A 36 -8.32 3.76 -7.97
N MET A 37 -7.40 2.82 -7.74
CA MET A 37 -6.51 2.87 -6.60
C MET A 37 -5.53 4.04 -6.66
N MET A 38 -4.98 4.36 -7.84
CA MET A 38 -4.14 5.53 -8.05
C MET A 38 -4.85 6.82 -7.66
N ILE A 39 -6.07 7.03 -8.16
CA ILE A 39 -6.89 8.21 -7.85
C ILE A 39 -7.17 8.27 -6.35
N ALA A 40 -7.62 7.18 -5.75
CA ALA A 40 -7.92 7.12 -4.33
C ALA A 40 -6.69 7.38 -3.43
N SER A 41 -5.51 6.97 -3.86
CA SER A 41 -4.24 7.23 -3.15
C SER A 41 -3.89 8.71 -3.11
N VAL A 42 -4.24 9.46 -4.17
CA VAL A 42 -4.00 10.91 -4.24
C VAL A 42 -5.06 11.70 -3.48
N VAL A 43 -6.34 11.31 -3.62
CA VAL A 43 -7.48 12.04 -3.03
C VAL A 43 -7.60 11.82 -1.50
N LEU A 44 -6.81 10.92 -0.91
CA LEU A 44 -6.82 10.63 0.55
C LEU A 44 -8.15 10.03 1.09
N ALA A 45 -9.05 9.62 0.19
CA ALA A 45 -10.42 9.29 0.58
C ALA A 45 -10.60 7.88 1.18
N VAL A 46 -9.73 6.93 0.81
CA VAL A 46 -9.90 5.51 1.18
C VAL A 46 -8.65 4.94 1.81
N PRO A 47 -8.75 4.21 2.93
CA PRO A 47 -7.62 3.50 3.52
C PRO A 47 -7.03 2.47 2.55
N GLY A 48 -5.71 2.47 2.38
CA GLY A 48 -5.02 1.55 1.44
C GLY A 48 -5.29 0.06 1.70
N VAL A 49 -5.58 -0.32 2.94
CA VAL A 49 -5.93 -1.69 3.33
C VAL A 49 -7.20 -2.19 2.63
N THR A 50 -8.17 -1.31 2.38
CA THR A 50 -9.42 -1.66 1.68
C THR A 50 -9.12 -2.19 0.28
N PHE A 51 -8.19 -1.56 -0.43
CA PHE A 51 -7.79 -2.01 -1.77
C PHE A 51 -7.05 -3.36 -1.74
N ALA A 52 -6.24 -3.62 -0.71
CA ALA A 52 -5.57 -4.91 -0.57
C ALA A 52 -6.58 -6.05 -0.31
N ILE A 53 -7.62 -5.79 0.49
CA ILE A 53 -8.73 -6.73 0.72
C ILE A 53 -9.46 -7.00 -0.59
N ILE A 54 -9.87 -5.98 -1.32
CA ILE A 54 -10.55 -6.10 -2.62
C ILE A 54 -9.68 -6.88 -3.60
N ALA A 55 -8.39 -6.55 -3.71
CA ALA A 55 -7.47 -7.23 -4.61
C ALA A 55 -7.33 -8.72 -4.28
N GLY A 56 -7.20 -9.07 -3.00
CA GLY A 56 -7.13 -10.46 -2.55
C GLY A 56 -8.38 -11.26 -2.85
N ALA A 57 -9.56 -10.64 -2.68
CA ALA A 57 -10.85 -11.26 -2.96
C ALA A 57 -11.08 -11.51 -4.45
N ILE A 58 -10.71 -10.54 -5.29
CA ILE A 58 -11.05 -10.55 -6.73
C ILE A 58 -9.96 -11.22 -7.58
N PHE A 59 -8.69 -10.86 -7.36
CA PHE A 59 -7.55 -11.32 -8.17
C PHE A 59 -6.78 -12.48 -7.52
N GLY A 60 -7.15 -12.87 -6.31
CA GLY A 60 -6.47 -13.91 -5.55
C GLY A 60 -5.17 -13.42 -4.88
N PRO A 61 -4.41 -14.34 -4.26
CA PRO A 61 -3.30 -13.96 -3.38
C PRO A 61 -2.13 -13.33 -4.13
N TRP A 62 -1.71 -13.90 -5.27
CA TRP A 62 -0.50 -13.50 -5.98
C TRP A 62 -0.74 -12.29 -6.88
N TRP A 63 -1.72 -12.39 -7.79
CA TRP A 63 -2.09 -11.28 -8.66
C TRP A 63 -2.66 -10.11 -7.86
N GLY A 64 -3.45 -10.38 -6.82
CA GLY A 64 -3.95 -9.34 -5.94
C GLY A 64 -2.83 -8.58 -5.23
N THR A 65 -1.80 -9.29 -4.71
CA THR A 65 -0.63 -8.65 -4.12
C THR A 65 0.13 -7.80 -5.14
N LEU A 66 0.44 -8.37 -6.31
CA LEU A 66 1.20 -7.67 -7.35
C LEU A 66 0.48 -6.41 -7.84
N LEU A 67 -0.80 -6.53 -8.21
CA LEU A 67 -1.60 -5.41 -8.70
C LEU A 67 -1.79 -4.34 -7.63
N CYS A 68 -2.03 -4.72 -6.37
CA CYS A 68 -2.17 -3.78 -5.27
C CYS A 68 -0.87 -3.02 -5.00
N VAL A 69 0.28 -3.71 -4.93
CA VAL A 69 1.58 -3.06 -4.70
C VAL A 69 1.94 -2.14 -5.87
N LEU A 70 1.71 -2.59 -7.11
CA LEU A 70 1.95 -1.79 -8.31
C LEU A 70 1.10 -0.51 -8.31
N SER A 71 -0.21 -0.65 -8.10
CA SER A 71 -1.15 0.49 -8.05
C SER A 71 -0.83 1.45 -6.92
N ALA A 72 -0.53 0.92 -5.72
CA ALA A 72 -0.14 1.73 -4.57
C ALA A 72 1.16 2.50 -4.84
N THR A 73 2.14 1.85 -5.49
CA THR A 73 3.39 2.52 -5.86
C THR A 73 3.17 3.63 -6.88
N LEU A 74 2.34 3.41 -7.91
CA LEU A 74 2.00 4.43 -8.89
C LEU A 74 1.26 5.61 -8.24
N GLY A 75 0.30 5.34 -7.37
CA GLY A 75 -0.39 6.37 -6.59
C GLY A 75 0.56 7.12 -5.64
N ALA A 76 1.49 6.42 -5.01
CA ALA A 76 2.51 7.01 -4.17
C ALA A 76 3.46 7.92 -4.96
N ILE A 77 3.85 7.53 -6.18
CA ILE A 77 4.65 8.35 -7.09
C ILE A 77 3.90 9.64 -7.46
N ALA A 78 2.63 9.54 -7.81
CA ALA A 78 1.81 10.71 -8.13
C ALA A 78 1.73 11.67 -6.93
N ALA A 79 1.42 11.18 -5.73
CA ALA A 79 1.37 11.97 -4.51
C ALA A 79 2.75 12.57 -4.14
N PHE A 80 3.82 11.81 -4.32
CA PHE A 80 5.19 12.28 -4.14
C PHE A 80 5.53 13.46 -5.06
N LEU A 81 5.18 13.36 -6.35
CA LEU A 81 5.41 14.44 -7.31
C LEU A 81 4.58 15.68 -6.98
N ILE A 82 3.32 15.51 -6.59
CA ILE A 82 2.48 16.61 -6.11
C ILE A 82 3.11 17.25 -4.87
N GLY A 83 3.55 16.46 -3.91
CA GLY A 83 4.28 16.96 -2.73
C GLY A 83 5.51 17.77 -3.11
N ARG A 84 6.31 17.26 -4.03
CA ARG A 84 7.57 17.88 -4.48
C ARG A 84 7.38 19.21 -5.21
N PHE A 85 6.40 19.28 -6.10
CA PHE A 85 6.27 20.44 -6.98
C PHE A 85 5.25 21.48 -6.51
N PHE A 86 4.25 21.07 -5.69
CA PHE A 86 3.13 21.94 -5.36
C PHE A 86 2.92 22.18 -3.86
N LEU A 87 3.40 21.29 -2.98
CA LEU A 87 3.08 21.35 -1.56
C LEU A 87 4.30 21.57 -0.66
N GLN A 88 5.47 21.83 -1.24
CA GLN A 88 6.74 21.88 -0.50
C GLN A 88 6.66 22.87 0.68
N ASP A 89 6.23 24.11 0.44
CA ASP A 89 6.17 25.14 1.47
C ASP A 89 5.12 24.84 2.55
N SER A 90 3.91 24.45 2.12
CA SER A 90 2.80 24.20 3.05
C SER A 90 3.02 22.95 3.92
N LEU A 91 3.57 21.87 3.35
CA LEU A 91 3.81 20.63 4.08
C LEU A 91 5.01 20.72 5.00
N ARG A 92 6.06 21.45 4.61
CA ARG A 92 7.27 21.58 5.41
C ARG A 92 6.97 22.18 6.78
N ASP A 93 6.13 23.22 6.82
CA ASP A 93 5.72 23.87 8.06
C ASP A 93 4.86 22.96 8.95
N GLN A 94 3.98 22.16 8.33
CA GLN A 94 3.13 21.22 9.07
C GLN A 94 3.94 20.04 9.64
N ILE A 95 4.87 19.50 8.87
CA ILE A 95 5.72 18.41 9.29
C ILE A 95 6.73 18.88 10.35
N ALA A 96 7.25 20.10 10.24
CA ALA A 96 8.15 20.68 11.21
C ALA A 96 7.52 20.80 12.61
N LYS A 97 6.19 20.95 12.71
CA LYS A 97 5.45 20.96 13.99
C LYS A 97 5.48 19.61 14.72
N ASN A 98 5.62 18.51 13.98
CA ASN A 98 5.78 17.19 14.58
C ASN A 98 7.26 16.83 14.64
N ARG A 99 7.87 17.07 15.80
CA ARG A 99 9.31 16.86 16.05
C ARG A 99 9.79 15.46 15.63
N TYR A 100 8.97 14.45 15.85
CA TYR A 100 9.28 13.07 15.54
C TYR A 100 9.34 12.80 14.04
N ILE A 101 8.31 13.23 13.31
CA ILE A 101 8.24 13.06 11.85
C ILE A 101 9.31 13.93 11.17
N SER A 102 9.49 15.17 11.64
CA SER A 102 10.52 16.08 11.14
C SER A 102 11.91 15.48 11.27
N ARG A 103 12.23 14.91 12.43
CA ARG A 103 13.53 14.26 12.66
C ARG A 103 13.69 13.03 11.77
N LEU A 104 12.68 12.18 11.67
CA LEU A 104 12.75 10.97 10.86
C LEU A 104 12.96 11.28 9.37
N LEU A 105 12.33 12.34 8.84
CA LEU A 105 12.35 12.66 7.42
C LEU A 105 13.45 13.64 7.00
N PHE A 106 13.90 14.53 7.90
CA PHE A 106 14.80 15.64 7.57
C PHE A 106 16.12 15.64 8.32
N ASP A 107 16.35 14.71 9.25
CA ASP A 107 17.63 14.64 9.95
C ASP A 107 18.73 14.18 9.00
N LYS A 108 19.67 15.05 8.70
CA LYS A 108 20.86 14.78 7.88
C LYS A 108 21.78 13.71 8.47
N ASN A 109 21.66 13.42 9.76
CA ASN A 109 22.36 12.33 10.43
C ASN A 109 21.70 10.96 10.18
N THR A 110 20.47 10.92 9.69
CA THR A 110 19.81 9.69 9.27
C THR A 110 20.43 9.18 7.97
N LYS A 111 21.49 8.38 8.12
CA LYS A 111 22.43 8.01 7.06
C LYS A 111 21.86 7.19 5.91
N ASN A 112 20.60 6.74 5.96
CA ASN A 112 20.06 5.87 4.92
C ASN A 112 18.57 6.14 4.64
N GLU A 113 18.28 6.93 3.62
CA GLU A 113 16.93 7.25 3.13
C GLU A 113 16.07 6.00 2.88
N MET A 114 16.69 4.92 2.36
CA MET A 114 16.01 3.66 2.10
C MET A 114 15.59 2.96 3.40
N MET A 115 16.37 3.09 4.46
CA MET A 115 16.03 2.54 5.76
C MET A 115 14.83 3.29 6.38
N VAL A 116 14.83 4.61 6.31
CA VAL A 116 13.70 5.43 6.76
C VAL A 116 12.43 5.06 6.00
N LEU A 117 12.54 4.91 4.68
CA LEU A 117 11.42 4.47 3.84
C LEU A 117 10.92 3.07 4.25
N MET A 118 11.83 2.12 4.49
CA MET A 118 11.48 0.78 4.96
C MET A 118 10.74 0.82 6.29
N ILE A 119 11.24 1.60 7.26
CA ILE A 119 10.61 1.76 8.57
C ILE A 119 9.20 2.29 8.41
N THR A 120 9.01 3.37 7.66
CA THR A 120 7.70 4.01 7.50
C THR A 120 6.69 3.15 6.72
N ARG A 121 7.15 2.25 5.85
CA ARG A 121 6.28 1.29 5.14
C ARG A 121 5.89 0.09 5.99
N LEU A 122 6.76 -0.36 6.88
CA LEU A 122 6.53 -1.54 7.73
C LEU A 122 5.96 -1.19 9.10
N VAL A 123 6.22 0.01 9.59
CA VAL A 123 5.72 0.51 10.87
C VAL A 123 4.71 1.64 10.60
N PRO A 124 3.43 1.48 10.95
CA PRO A 124 2.40 2.49 10.68
C PRO A 124 2.55 3.69 11.62
N LEU A 125 3.50 4.58 11.35
CA LEU A 125 3.79 5.77 12.17
C LEU A 125 2.78 6.89 11.90
N PHE A 126 2.30 7.01 10.68
CA PHE A 126 1.29 7.98 10.25
C PHE A 126 0.61 7.53 8.94
N PRO A 127 -0.53 8.14 8.54
CA PRO A 127 -1.32 7.68 7.41
C PRO A 127 -0.52 7.55 6.12
N TYR A 128 -0.66 6.41 5.44
CA TYR A 128 0.05 6.08 4.20
C TYR A 128 0.01 7.18 3.14
N ASN A 129 -1.18 7.74 2.91
CA ASN A 129 -1.36 8.76 1.88
C ASN A 129 -0.56 10.03 2.21
N LEU A 130 -0.61 10.48 3.47
CA LEU A 130 0.15 11.65 3.92
C LEU A 130 1.67 11.42 3.82
N GLN A 131 2.13 10.20 4.10
CA GLN A 131 3.54 9.84 3.93
C GLN A 131 4.03 10.10 2.50
N ASN A 132 3.22 9.79 1.49
CA ASN A 132 3.63 9.90 0.09
C ASN A 132 3.90 11.35 -0.30
N PHE A 133 3.04 12.29 0.13
CA PHE A 133 3.28 13.73 -0.05
C PHE A 133 4.51 14.19 0.74
N ALA A 134 4.65 13.73 1.98
CA ALA A 134 5.76 14.09 2.86
C ALA A 134 7.13 13.67 2.27
N TYR A 135 7.22 12.48 1.69
CA TYR A 135 8.44 12.06 0.99
C TYR A 135 8.76 12.94 -0.22
N GLY A 136 7.77 13.53 -0.87
CA GLY A 136 7.95 14.47 -1.97
C GLY A 136 8.81 15.69 -1.59
N ILE A 137 8.73 16.15 -0.36
CA ILE A 137 9.51 17.32 0.13
C ILE A 137 10.85 16.95 0.78
N THR A 138 11.23 15.67 0.80
CA THR A 138 12.54 15.19 1.24
C THR A 138 13.55 15.15 0.09
N ASP A 139 14.82 14.92 0.40
CA ASP A 139 15.88 14.82 -0.61
C ASP A 139 15.94 13.46 -1.32
N ILE A 140 15.08 12.50 -0.94
CA ILE A 140 15.06 11.16 -1.57
C ILE A 140 14.79 11.26 -3.07
N SER A 141 15.56 10.56 -3.88
CA SER A 141 15.32 10.52 -5.32
C SER A 141 14.07 9.71 -5.67
N LEU A 142 13.36 10.09 -6.73
CA LEU A 142 12.17 9.40 -7.21
C LEU A 142 12.42 7.91 -7.43
N GLY A 143 13.56 7.52 -7.99
CA GLY A 143 13.92 6.13 -8.24
C GLY A 143 14.05 5.31 -6.96
N LYS A 144 14.79 5.82 -5.95
CA LYS A 144 14.90 5.18 -4.64
C LYS A 144 13.54 5.06 -3.96
N TYR A 145 12.75 6.15 -3.98
CA TYR A 145 11.42 6.17 -3.40
C TYR A 145 10.48 5.14 -4.04
N SER A 146 10.43 5.10 -5.37
CA SER A 146 9.56 4.18 -6.13
C SER A 146 9.94 2.72 -5.89
N LEU A 147 11.23 2.39 -6.03
CA LEU A 147 11.73 1.03 -5.82
C LEU A 147 11.53 0.58 -4.37
N GLY A 148 11.90 1.42 -3.42
CA GLY A 148 11.74 1.13 -2.00
C GLY A 148 10.26 0.97 -1.61
N THR A 149 9.37 1.86 -2.10
CA THR A 149 7.93 1.75 -1.87
C THR A 149 7.41 0.42 -2.42
N PHE A 150 7.75 0.08 -3.67
CA PHE A 150 7.34 -1.18 -4.28
C PHE A 150 7.76 -2.40 -3.45
N VAL A 151 9.04 -2.49 -3.09
CA VAL A 151 9.59 -3.66 -2.38
C VAL A 151 9.08 -3.74 -0.94
N PHE A 152 9.10 -2.62 -0.20
CA PHE A 152 8.78 -2.64 1.23
C PHE A 152 7.28 -2.73 1.52
N MET A 153 6.42 -2.46 0.54
CA MET A 153 4.98 -2.67 0.68
C MET A 153 4.55 -4.14 0.48
N ILE A 154 5.35 -4.97 -0.19
CA ILE A 154 4.98 -6.37 -0.50
C ILE A 154 4.54 -7.13 0.76
N PRO A 155 5.29 -7.18 1.86
CA PRO A 155 4.90 -7.99 3.02
C PRO A 155 3.59 -7.52 3.65
N GLY A 156 3.41 -6.20 3.78
CA GLY A 156 2.19 -5.61 4.35
C GLY A 156 0.96 -5.86 3.48
N VAL A 157 1.08 -5.69 2.16
CA VAL A 157 -0.02 -5.96 1.22
C VAL A 157 -0.33 -7.45 1.16
N ALA A 158 0.70 -8.32 1.08
CA ALA A 158 0.52 -9.77 1.03
C ALA A 158 -0.25 -10.30 2.24
N MET A 159 -0.04 -9.75 3.43
CA MET A 159 -0.79 -10.11 4.62
C MET A 159 -2.31 -9.97 4.41
N TYR A 160 -2.75 -8.88 3.79
CA TYR A 160 -4.18 -8.65 3.55
C TYR A 160 -4.71 -9.43 2.34
N THR A 161 -3.98 -9.49 1.24
CA THR A 161 -4.45 -10.17 0.02
C THR A 161 -4.53 -11.68 0.22
N VAL A 162 -3.50 -12.29 0.85
CA VAL A 162 -3.47 -13.73 1.15
C VAL A 162 -4.52 -14.07 2.20
N GLY A 163 -4.65 -13.24 3.25
CA GLY A 163 -5.65 -13.42 4.30
C GLY A 163 -7.08 -13.34 3.77
N THR A 164 -7.36 -12.36 2.92
CA THR A 164 -8.68 -12.24 2.29
C THR A 164 -8.97 -13.44 1.38
N TYR A 165 -8.02 -13.85 0.56
CA TYR A 165 -8.19 -15.02 -0.30
C TYR A 165 -8.44 -16.31 0.52
N ALA A 166 -7.77 -16.47 1.67
CA ALA A 166 -8.03 -17.59 2.57
C ALA A 166 -9.49 -17.70 3.01
N LEU A 167 -10.17 -16.56 3.15
CA LEU A 167 -11.57 -16.48 3.58
C LEU A 167 -12.55 -16.59 2.42
N THR A 168 -12.22 -16.06 1.24
CA THR A 168 -13.17 -15.86 0.14
C THR A 168 -13.06 -16.89 -0.99
N GLY A 169 -11.89 -17.41 -1.30
CA GLY A 169 -11.69 -18.18 -2.54
C GLY A 169 -10.78 -19.41 -2.44
N ALA A 170 -10.13 -19.64 -1.30
CA ALA A 170 -9.14 -20.72 -1.19
C ALA A 170 -9.80 -22.11 -1.13
N SER A 171 -9.38 -23.02 -2.01
CA SER A 171 -9.70 -24.45 -1.94
C SER A 171 -9.07 -25.12 -0.71
N ASN A 172 -7.84 -24.72 -0.35
CA ASN A 172 -7.15 -25.15 0.87
C ASN A 172 -7.03 -24.02 1.87
N LYS A 173 -8.10 -23.73 2.61
CA LYS A 173 -8.18 -22.63 3.58
C LYS A 173 -7.08 -22.70 4.65
N LEU A 174 -6.79 -23.90 5.18
CA LEU A 174 -5.78 -24.06 6.23
C LEU A 174 -4.38 -23.65 5.77
N LEU A 175 -4.00 -23.98 4.52
CA LEU A 175 -2.73 -23.57 3.95
C LEU A 175 -2.61 -22.04 3.90
N TYR A 176 -3.63 -21.36 3.37
CA TYR A 176 -3.60 -19.89 3.23
C TYR A 176 -3.73 -19.16 4.57
N ILE A 177 -4.45 -19.71 5.53
CA ILE A 177 -4.48 -19.21 6.92
C ILE A 177 -3.08 -19.33 7.54
N GLY A 178 -2.44 -20.50 7.41
CA GLY A 178 -1.07 -20.72 7.90
C GLY A 178 -0.06 -19.78 7.24
N LEU A 179 -0.16 -19.58 5.93
CA LEU A 179 0.69 -18.65 5.19
C LEU A 179 0.47 -17.20 5.66
N THR A 180 -0.78 -16.79 5.83
CA THR A 180 -1.11 -15.45 6.37
C THR A 180 -0.53 -15.27 7.77
N ALA A 181 -0.69 -16.24 8.65
CA ALA A 181 -0.12 -16.18 10.00
C ALA A 181 1.41 -16.06 9.97
N ALA A 182 2.08 -16.81 9.10
CA ALA A 182 3.52 -16.72 8.93
C ALA A 182 3.97 -15.31 8.44
N ILE A 183 3.25 -14.74 7.47
CA ILE A 183 3.52 -13.37 6.97
C ILE A 183 3.30 -12.34 8.09
N VAL A 184 2.19 -12.44 8.84
CA VAL A 184 1.88 -11.55 9.97
C VAL A 184 3.00 -11.60 11.00
N VAL A 185 3.43 -12.79 11.42
CA VAL A 185 4.51 -12.95 12.39
C VAL A 185 5.81 -12.33 11.86
N ALA A 186 6.16 -12.60 10.61
CA ALA A 186 7.36 -12.03 9.98
C ALA A 186 7.32 -10.49 9.96
N VAL A 187 6.19 -9.89 9.56
CA VAL A 187 5.99 -8.43 9.55
C VAL A 187 6.06 -7.87 10.98
N MET A 188 5.43 -8.52 11.95
CA MET A 188 5.46 -8.07 13.35
C MET A 188 6.87 -8.12 13.93
N VAL A 189 7.62 -9.19 13.71
CA VAL A 189 9.00 -9.33 14.18
C VAL A 189 9.89 -8.28 13.52
N LEU A 190 9.78 -8.10 12.21
CA LEU A 190 10.55 -7.09 11.47
C LEU A 190 10.21 -5.69 11.94
N SER A 191 8.92 -5.33 12.06
CA SER A 191 8.46 -4.04 12.57
C SER A 191 8.98 -3.76 13.99
N LYS A 192 8.89 -4.75 14.89
CA LYS A 192 9.35 -4.63 16.28
C LYS A 192 10.86 -4.41 16.35
N THR A 193 11.61 -5.16 15.54
CA THR A 193 13.08 -5.05 15.47
C THR A 193 13.51 -3.69 14.94
N LEU A 194 12.88 -3.24 13.85
CA LEU A 194 13.16 -1.93 13.27
C LEU A 194 12.79 -0.80 14.25
N ARG A 195 11.63 -0.88 14.88
CA ARG A 195 11.20 0.10 15.86
C ARG A 195 12.17 0.18 17.04
N LYS A 196 12.56 -0.96 17.61
CA LYS A 196 13.51 -1.01 18.73
C LYS A 196 14.86 -0.41 18.36
N LYS A 197 15.38 -0.75 17.17
CA LYS A 197 16.72 -0.33 16.74
C LYS A 197 16.81 1.14 16.32
N TYR A 198 15.73 1.70 15.75
CA TYR A 198 15.81 3.02 15.09
C TYR A 198 14.81 4.05 15.61
N VAL A 199 13.87 3.63 16.45
CA VAL A 199 12.79 4.49 16.94
C VAL A 199 12.82 4.63 18.46
N SER A 200 13.31 3.63 19.19
CA SER A 200 13.28 3.58 20.66
C SER A 200 14.62 3.90 21.33
N GLU A 201 15.69 4.20 20.61
CA GLU A 201 16.99 4.57 21.21
C GLU A 201 17.02 6.02 21.73
N GLU A 202 15.86 6.66 21.92
CA GLU A 202 15.77 8.09 22.25
C GLU A 202 14.73 8.42 23.36
N GLU A 203 14.42 7.50 24.24
CA GLU A 203 13.92 7.80 25.60
C GLU A 203 15.14 7.76 26.56
#